data_2db72cd6c469739e5fd229dabfb224e6
#
_entry.id   2db72cd6c469739e5fd229dabfb224e6
#
_cell.length_a   1.000
_cell.length_b   1.000
_cell.length_c   1.000
_cell.angle_alpha   90.00
_cell.angle_beta   90.00
_cell.angle_gamma   90.00
#
_symmetry.space_group_name_H-M   'P 1'
#
loop_
_entity.id
_entity.type
_entity.pdbx_description
1 polymer ?
#
loop_
_entity_poly.entity_id
_entity_poly.type
_entity_poly.pdbx_seq_one_letter_code
_entity_poly.pdbx_strand_id
1 'polypeptide(L)'
;MRAAFTAAAVLVIATPADAQFNPVEFFRGRTHGEGMLKIIFQSPKKMSVDSEGFAEKDGSLVLKQIIHEPGKPPRTRYWRMRQTGPNRYEGTLTDAASPVRVDVMKDGIRIRYTAKDHLNFDQMLTPAGPKEVHNKMRVKRFGITVANYDETIRKLD
;
A
#
# COMPACT_ATOMS: atom_id res chain seq x y z
N MET A 1 -12.79 -28.25 61.73
CA MET A 1 -12.93 -27.04 60.88
C MET A 1 -12.05 -27.23 59.67
N ARG A 2 -12.64 -27.44 58.50
CA ARG A 2 -11.91 -27.57 57.23
C ARG A 2 -12.16 -26.27 56.46
N ALA A 3 -11.12 -25.47 56.27
CA ALA A 3 -11.16 -24.29 55.42
C ALA A 3 -10.95 -24.71 53.96
N ALA A 4 -11.98 -24.46 53.13
CA ALA A 4 -11.91 -24.64 51.68
C ALA A 4 -11.31 -23.38 51.05
N PHE A 5 -10.12 -23.49 50.48
CA PHE A 5 -9.56 -22.43 49.66
C PHE A 5 -10.08 -22.58 48.23
N THR A 6 -10.92 -21.64 47.83
CA THR A 6 -11.42 -21.53 46.46
C THR A 6 -10.37 -20.73 45.65
N ALA A 7 -9.60 -21.39 44.79
CA ALA A 7 -8.70 -20.75 43.87
C ALA A 7 -9.51 -20.15 42.70
N ALA A 8 -9.57 -18.83 42.63
CA ALA A 8 -10.14 -18.13 41.49
C ALA A 8 -9.11 -18.13 40.34
N ALA A 9 -9.37 -18.87 39.27
CA ALA A 9 -8.60 -18.83 38.06
C ALA A 9 -8.91 -17.51 37.32
N VAL A 10 -7.92 -16.63 37.26
CA VAL A 10 -7.98 -15.43 36.42
C VAL A 10 -7.70 -15.84 34.96
N LEU A 11 -8.73 -15.83 34.13
CA LEU A 11 -8.61 -16.06 32.70
C LEU A 11 -8.02 -14.77 32.08
N VAL A 12 -6.72 -14.78 31.78
CA VAL A 12 -6.06 -13.72 31.01
C VAL A 12 -6.47 -13.91 29.56
N ILE A 13 -7.43 -13.10 29.11
CA ILE A 13 -7.80 -13.00 27.69
C ILE A 13 -6.66 -12.19 27.04
N ALA A 14 -5.75 -12.90 26.36
CA ALA A 14 -4.76 -12.29 25.50
C ALA A 14 -5.51 -11.63 24.34
N THR A 15 -5.59 -10.30 24.33
CA THR A 15 -6.02 -9.56 23.14
C THR A 15 -5.03 -9.87 22.03
N PRO A 16 -5.50 -10.27 20.80
CA PRO A 16 -4.58 -10.44 19.69
C PRO A 16 -3.87 -9.11 19.48
N ALA A 17 -2.54 -9.13 19.48
CA ALA A 17 -1.76 -7.98 19.07
C ALA A 17 -2.23 -7.61 17.65
N ASP A 18 -2.63 -6.36 17.44
CA ASP A 18 -3.02 -5.86 16.13
C ASP A 18 -1.91 -6.22 15.14
N ALA A 19 -2.19 -7.17 14.23
CA ALA A 19 -1.22 -7.62 13.26
C ALA A 19 -0.90 -6.43 12.34
N GLN A 20 0.32 -5.94 12.42
CA GLN A 20 0.80 -4.83 11.61
C GLN A 20 0.64 -5.18 10.13
N PHE A 21 0.17 -4.24 9.32
CA PHE A 21 -0.05 -4.45 7.89
C PHE A 21 1.24 -4.91 7.18
N ASN A 22 1.17 -6.07 6.52
CA ASN A 22 2.28 -6.62 5.75
C ASN A 22 2.04 -6.39 4.25
N PRO A 23 2.79 -5.48 3.61
CA PRO A 23 2.59 -5.16 2.19
C PRO A 23 2.89 -6.35 1.27
N VAL A 24 3.85 -7.21 1.61
CA VAL A 24 4.19 -8.38 0.80
C VAL A 24 3.05 -9.38 0.78
N GLU A 25 2.46 -9.67 1.94
CA GLU A 25 1.32 -10.59 2.05
C GLU A 25 0.06 -10.03 1.37
N PHE A 26 -0.19 -8.73 1.49
CA PHE A 26 -1.36 -8.11 0.86
C PHE A 26 -1.24 -8.12 -0.66
N PHE A 27 -0.08 -7.72 -1.22
CA PHE A 27 0.11 -7.60 -2.66
C PHE A 27 0.57 -8.89 -3.35
N ARG A 28 0.81 -9.97 -2.62
CA ARG A 28 1.03 -11.30 -3.23
C ARG A 28 -0.29 -11.77 -3.87
N GLY A 29 -0.23 -12.28 -5.12
CA GLY A 29 -1.39 -12.67 -5.90
C GLY A 29 -2.01 -11.47 -6.61
N ARG A 30 -3.32 -11.48 -6.82
CA ARG A 30 -4.02 -10.48 -7.63
C ARG A 30 -4.75 -9.47 -6.77
N THR A 31 -4.61 -8.21 -7.17
CA THR A 31 -5.40 -7.11 -6.58
C THR A 31 -6.00 -6.25 -7.69
N HIS A 32 -7.14 -5.63 -7.39
CA HIS A 32 -7.80 -4.66 -8.25
C HIS A 32 -8.07 -3.38 -7.46
N GLY A 33 -7.65 -2.25 -8.02
CA GLY A 33 -7.87 -0.92 -7.49
C GLY A 33 -8.78 -0.10 -8.38
N GLU A 34 -9.71 0.63 -7.80
CA GLU A 34 -10.52 1.64 -8.47
C GLU A 34 -10.43 2.96 -7.70
N GLY A 35 -10.25 4.06 -8.41
CA GLY A 35 -10.10 5.34 -7.77
C GLY A 35 -10.39 6.54 -8.67
N MET A 36 -10.32 7.70 -8.05
CA MET A 36 -10.56 8.98 -8.70
C MET A 36 -9.28 9.82 -8.70
N LEU A 37 -8.76 10.10 -9.88
CA LEU A 37 -7.63 11.00 -10.10
C LEU A 37 -8.13 12.43 -10.32
N LYS A 38 -7.65 13.35 -9.48
CA LYS A 38 -7.91 14.79 -9.59
C LYS A 38 -6.61 15.50 -9.88
N ILE A 39 -6.48 16.09 -11.06
CA ILE A 39 -5.35 16.93 -11.46
C ILE A 39 -5.83 18.37 -11.50
N ILE A 40 -4.99 19.31 -11.02
CA ILE A 40 -5.33 20.73 -11.06
C ILE A 40 -5.68 21.16 -12.50
N PHE A 41 -6.71 21.97 -12.63
CA PHE A 41 -7.24 22.48 -13.90
C PHE A 41 -7.78 21.41 -14.88
N GLN A 42 -8.02 20.17 -14.38
CA GLN A 42 -8.62 19.10 -15.18
C GLN A 42 -9.85 18.51 -14.48
N SER A 43 -10.78 17.98 -15.27
CA SER A 43 -11.90 17.22 -14.73
C SER A 43 -11.42 15.94 -14.06
N PRO A 44 -12.02 15.51 -12.95
CA PRO A 44 -11.70 14.25 -12.30
C PRO A 44 -11.87 13.07 -13.26
N LYS A 45 -10.98 12.07 -13.15
CA LYS A 45 -10.98 10.87 -14.00
C LYS A 45 -11.06 9.62 -13.12
N LYS A 46 -11.97 8.71 -13.47
CA LYS A 46 -12.01 7.38 -12.86
C LYS A 46 -10.87 6.54 -13.45
N MET A 47 -10.08 5.94 -12.58
CA MET A 47 -8.97 5.07 -12.97
C MET A 47 -9.12 3.69 -12.33
N SER A 48 -8.55 2.67 -12.95
CA SER A 48 -8.39 1.36 -12.33
C SER A 48 -6.98 0.81 -12.53
N VAL A 49 -6.58 -0.06 -11.61
CA VAL A 49 -5.27 -0.69 -11.60
C VAL A 49 -5.43 -2.18 -11.29
N ASP A 50 -5.04 -3.02 -12.23
CA ASP A 50 -4.92 -4.46 -12.03
C ASP A 50 -3.48 -4.79 -11.65
N SER A 51 -3.29 -5.53 -10.56
CA SER A 51 -1.96 -5.87 -10.08
C SER A 51 -1.81 -7.36 -9.84
N GLU A 52 -0.61 -7.87 -10.14
CA GLU A 52 -0.20 -9.23 -9.85
C GLU A 52 1.16 -9.23 -9.16
N GLY A 53 1.21 -9.76 -7.94
CA GLY A 53 2.39 -9.74 -7.07
C GLY A 53 2.98 -11.11 -6.83
N PHE A 54 4.31 -11.19 -6.87
CA PHE A 54 5.10 -12.39 -6.64
C PHE A 54 6.14 -12.13 -5.56
N ALA A 55 6.22 -13.02 -4.56
CA ALA A 55 7.33 -13.02 -3.63
C ALA A 55 8.47 -13.87 -4.20
N GLU A 56 9.66 -13.30 -4.31
CA GLU A 56 10.86 -14.01 -4.74
C GLU A 56 11.51 -14.80 -3.58
N LYS A 57 12.49 -15.66 -3.88
CA LYS A 57 13.19 -16.47 -2.88
C LYS A 57 13.91 -15.65 -1.81
N ASP A 58 14.35 -14.45 -2.17
CA ASP A 58 15.02 -13.50 -1.25
C ASP A 58 14.02 -12.66 -0.41
N GLY A 59 12.71 -12.94 -0.52
CA GLY A 59 11.65 -12.20 0.17
C GLY A 59 11.24 -10.89 -0.50
N SER A 60 11.85 -10.52 -1.64
CA SER A 60 11.43 -9.36 -2.42
C SER A 60 10.04 -9.56 -3.00
N LEU A 61 9.24 -8.49 -3.04
CA LEU A 61 7.98 -8.43 -3.77
C LEU A 61 8.23 -7.82 -5.15
N VAL A 62 7.85 -8.55 -6.18
CA VAL A 62 7.73 -8.02 -7.55
C VAL A 62 6.25 -7.84 -7.86
N LEU A 63 5.85 -6.63 -8.25
CA LEU A 63 4.46 -6.30 -8.54
C LEU A 63 4.36 -5.74 -9.96
N LYS A 64 3.64 -6.45 -10.83
CA LYS A 64 3.24 -5.97 -12.15
C LYS A 64 1.90 -5.27 -12.02
N GLN A 65 1.78 -4.07 -12.55
CA GLN A 65 0.54 -3.30 -12.57
C GLN A 65 0.17 -2.90 -13.98
N ILE A 66 -1.11 -3.01 -14.30
CA ILE A 66 -1.72 -2.50 -15.54
C ILE A 66 -2.67 -1.38 -15.13
N ILE A 67 -2.38 -0.18 -15.60
CA ILE A 67 -3.13 1.03 -15.27
C ILE A 67 -4.05 1.36 -16.43
N HIS A 68 -5.33 1.53 -16.12
CA HIS A 68 -6.37 1.93 -17.07
C HIS A 68 -6.82 3.36 -16.77
N GLU A 69 -6.56 4.25 -17.72
CA GLU A 69 -7.01 5.64 -17.69
C GLU A 69 -7.97 5.87 -18.87
N PRO A 70 -9.15 6.48 -18.67
CA PRO A 70 -10.09 6.74 -19.77
C PRO A 70 -9.44 7.53 -20.90
N GLY A 71 -9.66 7.07 -22.14
CA GLY A 71 -9.14 7.71 -23.34
C GLY A 71 -7.66 7.49 -23.63
N LYS A 72 -6.99 6.64 -22.85
CA LYS A 72 -5.58 6.24 -23.08
C LYS A 72 -5.44 4.73 -23.16
N PRO A 73 -4.44 4.22 -23.92
CA PRO A 73 -4.13 2.79 -23.91
C PRO A 73 -3.64 2.37 -22.51
N PRO A 74 -3.88 1.10 -22.11
CA PRO A 74 -3.38 0.58 -20.85
C PRO A 74 -1.86 0.71 -20.75
N ARG A 75 -1.36 1.04 -19.56
CA ARG A 75 0.06 1.23 -19.29
C ARG A 75 0.53 0.25 -18.23
N THR A 76 1.61 -0.47 -18.51
CA THR A 76 2.23 -1.42 -17.58
C THR A 76 3.37 -0.75 -16.84
N ARG A 77 3.47 -1.03 -15.53
CA ARG A 77 4.62 -0.67 -14.70
C ARG A 77 4.96 -1.80 -13.74
N TYR A 78 6.20 -1.80 -13.26
CA TYR A 78 6.75 -2.81 -12.37
C TYR A 78 7.32 -2.17 -11.12
N TRP A 79 7.01 -2.78 -9.98
CA TRP A 79 7.63 -2.51 -8.69
C TRP A 79 8.51 -3.69 -8.32
N ARG A 80 9.60 -3.42 -7.67
CA ARG A 80 10.40 -4.40 -6.96
C ARG A 80 10.77 -3.84 -5.61
N MET A 81 10.33 -4.48 -4.53
CA MET A 81 10.46 -4.00 -3.16
C MET A 81 11.16 -5.05 -2.31
N ARG A 82 12.12 -4.63 -1.51
CA ARG A 82 12.85 -5.48 -0.56
C ARG A 82 12.81 -4.86 0.82
N GLN A 83 12.65 -5.71 1.86
CA GLN A 83 12.74 -5.25 3.24
C GLN A 83 14.18 -4.86 3.58
N THR A 84 14.36 -3.66 4.14
CA THR A 84 15.66 -3.09 4.53
C THR A 84 15.77 -2.83 6.03
N GLY A 85 14.68 -3.07 6.77
CA GLY A 85 14.60 -2.95 8.22
C GLY A 85 13.27 -3.48 8.73
N PRO A 86 13.04 -3.53 10.06
CA PRO A 86 11.83 -4.11 10.65
C PRO A 86 10.53 -3.54 10.09
N ASN A 87 10.50 -2.24 9.82
CA ASN A 87 9.33 -1.50 9.36
C ASN A 87 9.63 -0.70 8.09
N ARG A 88 10.59 -1.14 7.28
CA ARG A 88 11.03 -0.41 6.11
C ARG A 88 11.30 -1.33 4.92
N TYR A 89 10.84 -0.86 3.76
CA TYR A 89 11.16 -1.46 2.46
C TYR A 89 11.74 -0.39 1.54
N GLU A 90 12.61 -0.79 0.66
CA GLU A 90 13.13 0.04 -0.44
C GLU A 90 13.08 -0.73 -1.75
N GLY A 91 12.99 -0.02 -2.85
CA GLY A 91 12.96 -0.66 -4.13
C GLY A 91 12.91 0.28 -5.32
N THR A 92 12.46 -0.25 -6.42
CA THR A 92 12.36 0.43 -7.71
C THR A 92 10.93 0.42 -8.23
N LEU A 93 10.62 1.39 -9.06
CA LEU A 93 9.39 1.48 -9.84
C LEU A 93 9.73 1.99 -11.23
N THR A 94 9.12 1.45 -12.26
CA THR A 94 9.37 1.81 -13.66
C THR A 94 9.35 3.32 -13.91
N ASP A 95 8.42 4.03 -13.28
CA ASP A 95 8.21 5.48 -13.48
C ASP A 95 9.00 6.34 -12.49
N ALA A 96 9.68 5.75 -11.51
CA ALA A 96 10.43 6.52 -10.51
C ALA A 96 11.83 6.91 -11.01
N ALA A 97 12.21 8.13 -10.69
CA ALA A 97 13.58 8.66 -10.88
C ALA A 97 14.43 8.55 -9.60
N SER A 98 13.82 8.24 -8.47
CA SER A 98 14.46 7.96 -7.18
C SER A 98 14.14 6.55 -6.70
N PRO A 99 14.89 6.01 -5.71
CA PRO A 99 14.45 4.82 -4.97
C PRO A 99 13.05 5.04 -4.37
N VAL A 100 12.24 3.98 -4.37
CA VAL A 100 10.95 3.97 -3.68
C VAL A 100 11.20 3.60 -2.23
N ARG A 101 10.65 4.38 -1.30
CA ARG A 101 10.72 4.13 0.14
C ARG A 101 9.34 3.80 0.69
N VAL A 102 9.27 2.74 1.46
CA VAL A 102 8.05 2.30 2.15
C VAL A 102 8.33 2.20 3.63
N ASP A 103 7.59 2.97 4.41
CA ASP A 103 7.62 2.92 5.87
C ASP A 103 6.32 2.26 6.35
N VAL A 104 6.45 1.18 7.13
CA VAL A 104 5.33 0.52 7.79
C VAL A 104 5.03 1.27 9.09
N MET A 105 3.80 1.74 9.20
CA MET A 105 3.31 2.56 10.31
C MET A 105 2.25 1.79 11.09
N LYS A 106 1.83 2.31 12.25
CA LYS A 106 0.76 1.71 13.05
C LYS A 106 -0.54 1.53 12.24
N ASP A 107 -0.89 2.52 11.41
CA ASP A 107 -2.18 2.61 10.72
C ASP A 107 -2.10 2.24 9.23
N GLY A 108 -0.97 1.66 8.77
CA GLY A 108 -0.80 1.28 7.38
C GLY A 108 0.63 1.46 6.88
N ILE A 109 0.79 1.75 5.59
CA ILE A 109 2.11 2.00 5.00
C ILE A 109 2.14 3.34 4.26
N ARG A 110 3.29 4.03 4.34
CA ARG A 110 3.56 5.24 3.58
C ARG A 110 4.58 4.95 2.50
N ILE A 111 4.26 5.30 1.26
CA ILE A 111 5.12 5.09 0.09
C ILE A 111 5.52 6.45 -0.47
N ARG A 112 6.82 6.66 -0.69
CA ARG A 112 7.35 7.92 -1.23
C ARG A 112 8.38 7.66 -2.30
N TYR A 113 8.30 8.42 -3.39
CA TYR A 113 9.29 8.45 -4.46
C TYR A 113 9.16 9.73 -5.28
N THR A 114 10.18 10.01 -6.08
CA THR A 114 10.19 11.09 -7.07
C THR A 114 10.15 10.48 -8.46
N ALA A 115 9.29 10.98 -9.32
CA ALA A 115 9.28 10.67 -10.75
C ALA A 115 9.98 11.78 -11.54
N LYS A 116 10.03 11.65 -12.88
CA LYS A 116 10.50 12.71 -13.77
C LYS A 116 9.73 14.00 -13.58
N ASP A 117 10.26 15.10 -14.09
CA ASP A 117 9.66 16.44 -14.02
C ASP A 117 9.40 16.97 -12.61
N HIS A 118 10.23 16.55 -11.63
CA HIS A 118 10.16 16.97 -10.22
C HIS A 118 8.82 16.63 -9.54
N LEU A 119 8.16 15.55 -9.98
CA LEU A 119 6.95 15.06 -9.36
C LEU A 119 7.29 14.21 -8.13
N ASN A 120 6.84 14.65 -6.97
CA ASN A 120 7.00 13.94 -5.71
C ASN A 120 5.71 13.25 -5.33
N PHE A 121 5.76 11.94 -5.18
CA PHE A 121 4.63 11.09 -4.81
C PHE A 121 4.71 10.73 -3.33
N ASP A 122 3.60 10.90 -2.65
CA ASP A 122 3.40 10.51 -1.26
C ASP A 122 2.05 9.79 -1.15
N GLN A 123 2.10 8.50 -0.83
CA GLN A 123 0.93 7.63 -0.74
C GLN A 123 0.79 7.10 0.68
N MET A 124 -0.42 7.07 1.17
CA MET A 124 -0.78 6.40 2.43
C MET A 124 -1.79 5.30 2.13
N LEU A 125 -1.41 4.05 2.37
CA LEU A 125 -2.27 2.89 2.26
C LEU A 125 -2.73 2.50 3.66
N THR A 126 -4.03 2.56 3.90
CA THR A 126 -4.65 2.24 5.19
C THR A 126 -5.52 1.01 5.04
N PRO A 127 -5.29 -0.07 5.81
CA PRO A 127 -6.17 -1.24 5.81
C PRO A 127 -7.61 -0.86 6.16
N ALA A 128 -8.57 -1.36 5.39
CA ALA A 128 -10.01 -1.18 5.59
C ALA A 128 -10.73 -2.52 5.83
N GLY A 129 -9.96 -3.61 5.87
CA GLY A 129 -10.42 -4.97 6.10
C GLY A 129 -9.36 -5.98 5.72
N PRO A 130 -9.62 -7.29 5.86
CA PRO A 130 -8.63 -8.34 5.57
C PRO A 130 -8.16 -8.37 4.11
N LYS A 131 -9.02 -7.93 3.20
CA LYS A 131 -8.79 -7.95 1.74
C LYS A 131 -8.97 -6.58 1.09
N GLU A 132 -9.00 -5.50 1.86
CA GLU A 132 -9.23 -4.15 1.34
C GLU A 132 -8.26 -3.14 1.95
N VAL A 133 -7.75 -2.25 1.11
CA VAL A 133 -6.87 -1.13 1.48
C VAL A 133 -7.35 0.13 0.78
N HIS A 134 -7.40 1.23 1.52
CA HIS A 134 -7.60 2.56 0.96
C HIS A 134 -6.25 3.23 0.70
N ASN A 135 -6.04 3.72 -0.50
CA ASN A 135 -4.85 4.44 -0.92
C ASN A 135 -5.19 5.92 -1.16
N LYS A 136 -4.54 6.79 -0.41
CA LYS A 136 -4.57 8.23 -0.65
C LYS A 136 -3.21 8.68 -1.15
N MET A 137 -3.14 9.12 -2.39
CA MET A 137 -1.91 9.59 -3.02
C MET A 137 -1.99 11.09 -3.26
N ARG A 138 -0.92 11.77 -2.91
CA ARG A 138 -0.70 13.18 -3.22
C ARG A 138 0.54 13.32 -4.11
N VAL A 139 0.41 14.10 -5.17
CA VAL A 139 1.52 14.43 -6.06
C VAL A 139 1.83 15.92 -5.95
N LYS A 140 3.08 16.24 -5.67
CA LYS A 140 3.58 17.61 -5.59
C LYS A 140 4.60 17.89 -6.67
N ARG A 141 4.59 19.11 -7.18
CA ARG A 141 5.64 19.65 -8.05
C ARG A 141 6.10 20.98 -7.46
N PHE A 142 7.41 21.11 -7.20
CA PHE A 142 7.98 22.29 -6.53
C PHE A 142 7.24 22.68 -5.24
N GLY A 143 6.86 21.68 -4.42
CA GLY A 143 6.14 21.90 -3.15
C GLY A 143 4.63 22.13 -3.29
N ILE A 144 4.10 22.34 -4.50
CA ILE A 144 2.68 22.58 -4.75
C ILE A 144 1.96 21.27 -5.08
N THR A 145 0.83 21.00 -4.45
CA THR A 145 0.00 19.84 -4.80
C THR A 145 -0.62 20.03 -6.18
N VAL A 146 -0.27 19.15 -7.12
CA VAL A 146 -0.75 19.20 -8.52
C VAL A 146 -1.73 18.08 -8.84
N ALA A 147 -1.76 17.00 -8.05
CA ALA A 147 -2.73 15.93 -8.21
C ALA A 147 -2.99 15.20 -6.88
N ASN A 148 -4.19 14.61 -6.78
CA ASN A 148 -4.57 13.67 -5.74
C ASN A 148 -5.23 12.45 -6.39
N TYR A 149 -5.00 11.28 -5.81
CA TYR A 149 -5.64 10.03 -6.22
C TYR A 149 -6.15 9.30 -4.99
N ASP A 150 -7.45 9.05 -4.95
CA ASP A 150 -8.12 8.29 -3.92
C ASP A 150 -8.58 6.96 -4.51
N GLU A 151 -8.11 5.85 -3.98
CA GLU A 151 -8.31 4.51 -4.52
C GLU A 151 -8.72 3.53 -3.43
N THR A 152 -9.59 2.60 -3.78
CA THR A 152 -9.85 1.40 -2.99
C THR A 152 -9.24 0.20 -3.71
N ILE A 153 -8.34 -0.50 -3.05
CA ILE A 153 -7.65 -1.69 -3.57
C ILE A 153 -8.21 -2.93 -2.88
N ARG A 154 -8.63 -3.92 -3.65
CA ARG A 154 -9.16 -5.19 -3.16
C ARG A 154 -8.30 -6.36 -3.61
N LYS A 155 -8.02 -7.27 -2.68
CA LYS A 155 -7.40 -8.56 -2.98
C LYS A 155 -8.45 -9.49 -3.58
N LEU A 156 -8.10 -10.17 -4.69
CA LEU A 156 -9.02 -11.00 -5.47
C LEU A 156 -8.94 -12.49 -5.13
N ASP A 157 -7.86 -12.91 -4.46
CA ASP A 157 -7.56 -14.31 -4.09
C ASP A 157 -7.21 -14.47 -2.62
#